data_d18124e0d17c1a41aa66a21476654ec6
#
_entry.id   d18124e0d17c1a41aa66a21476654ec6
#
_cell.length_a   1.000
_cell.length_b   1.000
_cell.length_c   1.000
_cell.angle_alpha   90.00
_cell.angle_beta   90.00
_cell.angle_gamma   90.00
#
_symmetry.space_group_name_H-M   'P 1'
#
loop_
_entity.id
_entity.type
_entity.pdbx_description
1 polymer ?
#
loop_
_entity_poly.entity_id
_entity_poly.type
_entity_poly.pdbx_seq_one_letter_code
_entity_poly.pdbx_strand_id
1 'polypeptide(L)'
;MIDAMQWFQLNGKKAMVTGGAAGLCYAMAEGLHLAGAEVVLVDRSPAVGEAAARLGAQGAPVHGVQGDLSHWEGIPALYDRALAALGGRVDILVNGAGIQYRCPAEDFPPERWQQILRINLDAVFRLAQLAGRTMLAQGSGRIINVASMTSFFGSEQIPAYAASKGAVAQLTKALSNEWAGRGVNVNAIAPGYMVTQLTADRQGKNPAQYAEITGRIPMHRWGQPEDLQGAVVFLASPAAAYVTGAILPVDGGYLGK
;
A
#
# COMPACT_ATOMS: atom_id res chain seq x y z
N MET A 1 34.01 -5.13 6.13
CA MET A 1 32.85 -5.99 5.81
C MET A 1 31.63 -5.09 5.78
N ILE A 2 30.86 -5.13 4.69
CA ILE A 2 29.57 -4.42 4.64
C ILE A 2 28.62 -5.22 5.51
N ASP A 3 28.02 -4.58 6.52
CA ASP A 3 26.97 -5.19 7.32
C ASP A 3 25.74 -5.36 6.41
N ALA A 4 25.30 -6.60 6.17
CA ALA A 4 24.16 -6.90 5.32
C ALA A 4 22.87 -6.19 5.78
N MET A 5 22.72 -5.89 7.07
CA MET A 5 21.59 -5.17 7.62
C MET A 5 21.50 -3.72 7.14
N GLN A 6 22.64 -3.11 6.74
CA GLN A 6 22.65 -1.76 6.16
C GLN A 6 21.84 -1.66 4.86
N TRP A 7 21.69 -2.77 4.13
CA TRP A 7 20.92 -2.80 2.89
C TRP A 7 19.41 -2.60 3.12
N PHE A 8 18.93 -2.83 4.34
CA PHE A 8 17.52 -2.67 4.70
C PHE A 8 17.25 -1.37 5.47
N GLN A 9 18.27 -0.57 5.76
CA GLN A 9 18.11 0.70 6.47
C GLN A 9 17.55 1.79 5.57
N LEU A 10 16.66 2.59 6.15
CA LEU A 10 15.99 3.71 5.51
C LEU A 10 16.32 5.06 6.17
N ASN A 11 17.45 5.14 6.87
CA ASN A 11 17.90 6.36 7.54
C ASN A 11 17.97 7.53 6.56
N GLY A 12 17.30 8.65 6.91
CA GLY A 12 17.25 9.86 6.09
C GLY A 12 16.32 9.74 4.86
N LYS A 13 15.61 8.62 4.68
CA LYS A 13 14.57 8.47 3.65
C LYS A 13 13.25 9.05 4.13
N LYS A 14 12.46 9.56 3.18
CA LYS A 14 11.18 10.21 3.41
C LYS A 14 10.08 9.41 2.73
N ALA A 15 9.13 8.90 3.51
CA ALA A 15 8.08 8.01 3.06
C ALA A 15 6.69 8.65 3.18
N MET A 16 5.89 8.57 2.12
CA MET A 16 4.48 8.94 2.12
C MET A 16 3.64 7.66 2.05
N VAL A 17 2.73 7.45 3.00
CA VAL A 17 1.87 6.26 3.09
C VAL A 17 0.41 6.67 3.10
N THR A 18 -0.37 6.26 2.10
CA THR A 18 -1.81 6.53 2.02
C THR A 18 -2.64 5.41 2.63
N GLY A 19 -3.77 5.76 3.26
CA GLY A 19 -4.55 4.82 4.09
C GLY A 19 -3.87 4.52 5.43
N GLY A 20 -3.00 5.43 5.90
CA GLY A 20 -2.06 5.17 6.98
C GLY A 20 -2.62 5.30 8.40
N ALA A 21 -3.90 5.65 8.61
CA ALA A 21 -4.44 5.82 9.95
C ALA A 21 -4.63 4.50 10.72
N ALA A 22 -4.76 3.37 10.02
CA ALA A 22 -5.03 2.07 10.63
C ALA A 22 -4.67 0.88 9.71
N GLY A 23 -4.73 -0.33 10.26
CA GLY A 23 -4.68 -1.59 9.54
C GLY A 23 -3.36 -1.84 8.79
N LEU A 24 -3.44 -2.40 7.58
CA LEU A 24 -2.26 -2.85 6.83
C LEU A 24 -1.29 -1.71 6.50
N CYS A 25 -1.83 -0.55 6.12
CA CYS A 25 -1.00 0.59 5.73
C CYS A 25 -0.32 1.25 6.93
N TYR A 26 -0.98 1.26 8.10
CA TYR A 26 -0.34 1.69 9.34
C TYR A 26 0.83 0.77 9.70
N ALA A 27 0.65 -0.55 9.65
CA ALA A 27 1.73 -1.51 9.92
C ALA A 27 2.88 -1.39 8.91
N MET A 28 2.59 -1.15 7.61
CA MET A 28 3.64 -0.87 6.62
C MET A 28 4.38 0.43 6.94
N ALA A 29 3.66 1.49 7.35
CA ALA A 29 4.28 2.75 7.78
C ALA A 29 5.16 2.55 9.00
N GLU A 30 4.72 1.73 9.97
CA GLU A 30 5.50 1.36 11.14
C GLU A 30 6.78 0.62 10.76
N GLY A 31 6.73 -0.35 9.84
CA GLY A 31 7.92 -1.04 9.33
C GLY A 31 8.92 -0.07 8.69
N LEU A 32 8.45 0.89 7.87
CA LEU A 32 9.32 1.92 7.28
C LEU A 32 9.94 2.83 8.33
N HIS A 33 9.15 3.24 9.34
CA HIS A 33 9.61 4.07 10.43
C HIS A 33 10.66 3.36 11.30
N LEU A 34 10.42 2.10 11.68
CA LEU A 34 11.36 1.27 12.43
C LEU A 34 12.68 1.03 11.67
N ALA A 35 12.62 1.04 10.33
CA ALA A 35 13.81 0.99 9.49
C ALA A 35 14.54 2.34 9.35
N GLY A 36 14.05 3.42 9.98
CA GLY A 36 14.68 4.74 10.05
C GLY A 36 14.12 5.81 9.13
N ALA A 37 13.01 5.56 8.43
CA ALA A 37 12.39 6.56 7.57
C ALA A 37 11.59 7.60 8.36
N GLU A 38 11.66 8.88 7.93
CA GLU A 38 10.66 9.89 8.25
C GLU A 38 9.38 9.58 7.47
N VAL A 39 8.20 9.59 8.12
CA VAL A 39 6.95 9.14 7.51
C VAL A 39 5.88 10.21 7.55
N VAL A 40 5.15 10.40 6.45
CA VAL A 40 3.86 11.08 6.46
C VAL A 40 2.73 10.08 6.19
N LEU A 41 1.78 10.04 7.11
CA LEU A 41 0.55 9.27 6.97
C LEU A 41 -0.51 10.16 6.32
N VAL A 42 -1.11 9.69 5.23
CA VAL A 42 -2.22 10.37 4.57
C VAL A 42 -3.47 9.50 4.70
N ASP A 43 -4.54 10.06 5.26
CA ASP A 43 -5.81 9.32 5.42
C ASP A 43 -7.00 10.28 5.42
N ARG A 44 -8.18 9.79 5.05
CA ARG A 44 -9.43 10.55 5.18
C ARG A 44 -9.92 10.65 6.62
N SER A 45 -9.52 9.70 7.46
CA SER A 45 -9.87 9.66 8.88
C SER A 45 -9.22 10.82 9.63
N PRO A 46 -9.96 11.55 10.47
CA PRO A 46 -9.38 12.56 11.36
C PRO A 46 -8.40 11.95 12.38
N ALA A 47 -8.49 10.64 12.66
CA ALA A 47 -7.57 9.92 13.55
C ALA A 47 -6.14 9.81 13.00
N VAL A 48 -5.86 10.28 11.77
CA VAL A 48 -4.52 10.22 11.18
C VAL A 48 -3.48 11.01 11.98
N GLY A 49 -3.89 12.11 12.63
CA GLY A 49 -3.01 12.88 13.51
C GLY A 49 -2.60 12.10 14.77
N GLU A 50 -3.56 11.42 15.41
CA GLU A 50 -3.29 10.55 16.57
C GLU A 50 -2.45 9.33 16.18
N ALA A 51 -2.73 8.74 15.02
CA ALA A 51 -1.94 7.63 14.49
C ALA A 51 -0.48 8.05 14.25
N ALA A 52 -0.25 9.23 13.69
CA ALA A 52 1.07 9.79 13.48
C ALA A 52 1.79 10.07 14.81
N ALA A 53 1.11 10.68 15.77
CA ALA A 53 1.68 10.95 17.11
C ALA A 53 2.08 9.66 17.84
N ARG A 54 1.24 8.61 17.74
CA ARG A 54 1.53 7.30 18.32
C ARG A 54 2.75 6.64 17.68
N LEU A 55 2.85 6.69 16.34
CA LEU A 55 3.96 6.09 15.62
C LEU A 55 5.27 6.87 15.83
N GLY A 56 5.21 8.20 15.82
CA GLY A 56 6.36 9.09 15.97
C GLY A 56 6.77 9.35 17.42
N ALA A 57 6.25 8.58 18.39
CA ALA A 57 6.63 8.75 19.82
C ALA A 57 8.12 8.50 20.07
N GLN A 58 8.77 7.75 19.21
CA GLN A 58 10.22 7.47 19.25
C GLN A 58 10.77 7.39 17.81
N GLY A 59 12.03 7.74 17.62
CA GLY A 59 12.71 7.61 16.33
C GLY A 59 12.58 8.82 15.40
N ALA A 60 12.50 8.58 14.10
CA ALA A 60 12.36 9.63 13.08
C ALA A 60 10.99 10.32 13.15
N PRO A 61 10.84 11.56 12.66
CA PRO A 61 9.55 12.26 12.67
C PRO A 61 8.46 11.50 11.90
N VAL A 62 7.22 11.58 12.42
CA VAL A 62 6.02 11.10 11.73
C VAL A 62 4.96 12.19 11.70
N HIS A 63 4.39 12.44 10.54
CA HIS A 63 3.40 13.47 10.30
C HIS A 63 2.05 12.87 9.88
N GLY A 64 0.95 13.51 10.28
CA GLY A 64 -0.39 13.14 9.85
C GLY A 64 -1.01 14.22 8.96
N VAL A 65 -1.49 13.84 7.78
CA VAL A 65 -2.17 14.74 6.85
C VAL A 65 -3.53 14.16 6.49
N GLN A 66 -4.59 14.81 6.98
CA GLN A 66 -5.95 14.41 6.63
C GLN A 66 -6.31 14.84 5.21
N GLY A 67 -6.89 13.91 4.41
CA GLY A 67 -7.37 14.21 3.07
C GLY A 67 -8.08 13.04 2.41
N ASP A 68 -9.02 13.39 1.52
CA ASP A 68 -9.83 12.42 0.78
C ASP A 68 -9.29 12.25 -0.64
N LEU A 69 -9.02 11.00 -1.02
CA LEU A 69 -8.52 10.60 -2.33
C LEU A 69 -9.64 10.30 -3.34
N SER A 70 -10.91 10.43 -2.96
CA SER A 70 -12.05 10.19 -3.87
C SER A 70 -12.25 11.31 -4.90
N HIS A 71 -11.59 12.45 -4.74
CA HIS A 71 -11.71 13.64 -5.58
C HIS A 71 -10.40 13.90 -6.34
N TRP A 72 -10.38 13.56 -7.62
CA TRP A 72 -9.19 13.68 -8.49
C TRP A 72 -8.53 15.06 -8.45
N GLU A 73 -9.33 16.13 -8.51
CA GLU A 73 -8.85 17.51 -8.54
C GLU A 73 -8.24 17.95 -7.20
N GLY A 74 -8.61 17.31 -6.11
CA GLY A 74 -8.08 17.59 -4.77
C GLY A 74 -6.75 16.89 -4.47
N ILE A 75 -6.41 15.84 -5.21
CA ILE A 75 -5.21 15.03 -4.96
C ILE A 75 -3.90 15.84 -5.07
N PRO A 76 -3.71 16.75 -6.04
CA PRO A 76 -2.48 17.55 -6.09
C PRO A 76 -2.26 18.39 -4.83
N ALA A 77 -3.26 19.12 -4.36
CA ALA A 77 -3.14 19.94 -3.15
C ALA A 77 -2.90 19.09 -1.89
N LEU A 78 -3.49 17.87 -1.83
CA LEU A 78 -3.22 16.93 -0.75
C LEU A 78 -1.78 16.40 -0.81
N TYR A 79 -1.30 16.04 -1.99
CA TYR A 79 0.09 15.63 -2.22
C TYR A 79 1.07 16.73 -1.81
N ASP A 80 0.83 17.98 -2.20
CA ASP A 80 1.71 19.11 -1.88
C ASP A 80 1.78 19.36 -0.36
N ARG A 81 0.67 19.23 0.37
CA ARG A 81 0.67 19.30 1.84
C ARG A 81 1.50 18.17 2.47
N ALA A 82 1.35 16.95 1.97
CA ALA A 82 2.10 15.80 2.47
C ALA A 82 3.59 15.93 2.11
N LEU A 83 3.92 16.40 0.90
CA LEU A 83 5.29 16.67 0.48
C LEU A 83 5.95 17.77 1.31
N ALA A 84 5.20 18.84 1.62
CA ALA A 84 5.69 19.93 2.47
C ALA A 84 5.99 19.45 3.91
N ALA A 85 5.15 18.55 4.46
CA ALA A 85 5.39 17.92 5.76
C ALA A 85 6.70 17.11 5.78
N LEU A 86 7.11 16.57 4.64
CA LEU A 86 8.40 15.90 4.45
C LEU A 86 9.54 16.86 4.01
N GLY A 87 9.34 18.17 4.08
CA GLY A 87 10.36 19.15 3.68
C GLY A 87 10.66 19.18 2.18
N GLY A 88 9.67 18.90 1.34
CA GLY A 88 9.77 19.01 -0.12
C GLY A 88 10.44 17.83 -0.83
N ARG A 89 10.67 16.71 -0.15
CA ARG A 89 11.29 15.49 -0.70
C ARG A 89 10.42 14.27 -0.41
N VAL A 90 10.35 13.34 -1.35
CA VAL A 90 9.77 12.01 -1.16
C VAL A 90 10.65 10.94 -1.80
N ASP A 91 11.11 9.97 -1.02
CA ASP A 91 11.93 8.85 -1.50
C ASP A 91 11.08 7.60 -1.70
N ILE A 92 10.01 7.43 -0.91
CA ILE A 92 9.17 6.25 -0.88
C ILE A 92 7.69 6.70 -0.91
N LEU A 93 6.91 6.14 -1.85
CA LEU A 93 5.46 6.27 -1.86
C LEU A 93 4.82 4.89 -1.68
N VAL A 94 3.96 4.73 -0.67
CA VAL A 94 3.10 3.56 -0.50
C VAL A 94 1.66 3.95 -0.82
N ASN A 95 1.15 3.49 -1.95
CA ASN A 95 -0.24 3.66 -2.36
C ASN A 95 -1.09 2.55 -1.75
N GLY A 96 -1.59 2.76 -0.54
CA GLY A 96 -2.30 1.73 0.22
C GLY A 96 -3.78 2.01 0.47
N ALA A 97 -4.23 3.26 0.31
CA ALA A 97 -5.64 3.59 0.46
C ALA A 97 -6.50 2.76 -0.51
N GLY A 98 -7.58 2.20 0.00
CA GLY A 98 -8.49 1.41 -0.81
C GLY A 98 -9.78 1.06 -0.06
N ILE A 99 -10.81 0.77 -0.84
CA ILE A 99 -12.13 0.36 -0.34
C ILE A 99 -12.61 -0.89 -1.07
N GLN A 100 -13.55 -1.58 -0.45
CA GLN A 100 -14.22 -2.74 -1.02
C GLN A 100 -15.73 -2.63 -0.77
N TYR A 101 -16.51 -3.15 -1.71
CA TYR A 101 -17.95 -3.36 -1.56
C TYR A 101 -18.29 -4.76 -2.08
N ARG A 102 -19.18 -5.46 -1.36
CA ARG A 102 -19.62 -6.82 -1.73
C ARG A 102 -21.08 -6.80 -2.17
N CYS A 103 -21.30 -7.29 -3.38
CA CYS A 103 -22.63 -7.44 -3.95
C CYS A 103 -22.55 -8.45 -5.11
N PRO A 104 -23.59 -9.24 -5.39
CA PRO A 104 -23.70 -10.00 -6.64
C PRO A 104 -23.43 -9.10 -7.85
N ALA A 105 -22.80 -9.64 -8.88
CA ALA A 105 -22.34 -8.82 -10.01
C ALA A 105 -23.50 -8.19 -10.79
N GLU A 106 -24.62 -8.91 -10.94
CA GLU A 106 -25.84 -8.47 -11.61
C GLU A 106 -26.53 -7.30 -10.91
N ASP A 107 -26.38 -7.19 -9.58
CA ASP A 107 -26.97 -6.14 -8.74
C ASP A 107 -25.95 -5.07 -8.30
N PHE A 108 -24.73 -5.11 -8.85
CA PHE A 108 -23.64 -4.25 -8.37
C PHE A 108 -23.90 -2.78 -8.71
N PRO A 109 -24.06 -1.87 -7.70
CA PRO A 109 -24.43 -0.48 -7.94
C PRO A 109 -23.37 0.28 -8.75
N PRO A 110 -23.76 0.98 -9.85
CA PRO A 110 -22.80 1.73 -10.68
C PRO A 110 -21.99 2.77 -9.91
N GLU A 111 -22.59 3.43 -8.92
CA GLU A 111 -21.91 4.42 -8.08
C GLU A 111 -20.86 3.80 -7.19
N ARG A 112 -21.07 2.56 -6.69
CA ARG A 112 -20.07 1.81 -5.93
C ARG A 112 -18.91 1.34 -6.81
N TRP A 113 -19.22 0.92 -8.03
CA TRP A 113 -18.20 0.61 -9.03
C TRP A 113 -17.28 1.80 -9.26
N GLN A 114 -17.85 2.97 -9.58
CA GLN A 114 -17.08 4.19 -9.81
C GLN A 114 -16.29 4.64 -8.58
N GLN A 115 -16.90 4.57 -7.38
CA GLN A 115 -16.22 4.94 -6.14
C GLN A 115 -14.98 4.07 -5.88
N ILE A 116 -15.09 2.76 -6.11
CA ILE A 116 -13.97 1.83 -5.94
C ILE A 116 -12.86 2.15 -6.95
N LEU A 117 -13.17 2.36 -8.22
CA LEU A 117 -12.17 2.69 -9.23
C LEU A 117 -11.47 4.02 -8.93
N ARG A 118 -12.22 5.05 -8.53
CA ARG A 118 -11.64 6.35 -8.17
C ARG A 118 -10.60 6.24 -7.05
N ILE A 119 -10.88 5.48 -5.99
CA ILE A 119 -9.98 5.37 -4.85
C ILE A 119 -8.88 4.34 -5.11
N ASN A 120 -9.24 3.15 -5.61
CA ASN A 120 -8.30 2.04 -5.70
C ASN A 120 -7.39 2.09 -6.94
N LEU A 121 -7.75 2.88 -7.97
CA LEU A 121 -7.01 2.96 -9.23
C LEU A 121 -6.64 4.39 -9.60
N ASP A 122 -7.64 5.29 -9.77
CA ASP A 122 -7.37 6.64 -10.26
C ASP A 122 -6.46 7.41 -9.29
N ALA A 123 -6.76 7.35 -7.99
CA ALA A 123 -5.93 7.99 -6.97
C ALA A 123 -4.52 7.39 -6.91
N VAL A 124 -4.39 6.06 -7.06
CA VAL A 124 -3.08 5.38 -7.11
C VAL A 124 -2.26 5.90 -8.28
N PHE A 125 -2.86 5.99 -9.49
CA PHE A 125 -2.19 6.57 -10.66
C PHE A 125 -1.81 8.04 -10.44
N ARG A 126 -2.75 8.84 -9.92
CA ARG A 126 -2.51 10.28 -9.72
C ARG A 126 -1.38 10.56 -8.73
N LEU A 127 -1.35 9.85 -7.60
CA LEU A 127 -0.28 9.96 -6.61
C LEU A 127 1.05 9.44 -7.17
N ALA A 128 1.04 8.30 -7.89
CA ALA A 128 2.23 7.79 -8.55
C ALA A 128 2.79 8.80 -9.58
N GLN A 129 1.91 9.48 -10.34
CA GLN A 129 2.31 10.52 -11.30
C GLN A 129 2.96 11.73 -10.60
N LEU A 130 2.38 12.21 -9.50
CA LEU A 130 2.90 13.36 -8.75
C LEU A 130 4.24 13.00 -8.07
N ALA A 131 4.29 11.88 -7.35
CA ALA A 131 5.53 11.39 -6.73
C ALA A 131 6.58 11.05 -7.78
N GLY A 132 6.18 10.44 -8.90
CA GLY A 132 7.04 10.14 -10.01
C GLY A 132 7.75 11.37 -10.56
N ARG A 133 7.06 12.51 -10.75
CA ARG A 133 7.69 13.78 -11.15
C ARG A 133 8.76 14.21 -10.15
N THR A 134 8.46 14.18 -8.86
CA THR A 134 9.42 14.53 -7.79
C THR A 134 10.61 13.57 -7.79
N MET A 135 10.38 12.25 -7.83
CA MET A 135 11.41 11.22 -7.78
C MET A 135 12.29 11.21 -9.04
N LEU A 136 11.72 11.43 -10.22
CA LEU A 136 12.46 11.53 -11.47
C LEU A 136 13.38 12.75 -11.50
N ALA A 137 12.93 13.88 -10.94
CA ALA A 137 13.79 15.07 -10.76
C ALA A 137 14.90 14.82 -9.73
N GLN A 138 14.65 13.97 -8.71
CA GLN A 138 15.64 13.53 -7.73
C GLN A 138 16.64 12.50 -8.30
N GLY A 139 16.32 11.84 -9.42
CA GLY A 139 17.07 10.71 -9.97
C GLY A 139 16.95 9.41 -9.15
N SER A 140 16.03 9.35 -8.18
CA SER A 140 15.82 8.17 -7.33
C SER A 140 14.44 8.16 -6.70
N GLY A 141 13.84 6.96 -6.55
CA GLY A 141 12.57 6.80 -5.87
C GLY A 141 12.11 5.35 -5.78
N ARG A 142 11.17 5.09 -4.87
CA ARG A 142 10.52 3.79 -4.69
C ARG A 142 9.01 4.00 -4.58
N ILE A 143 8.26 3.41 -5.48
CA ILE A 143 6.79 3.39 -5.44
C ILE A 143 6.34 1.97 -5.16
N ILE A 144 5.54 1.78 -4.12
CA ILE A 144 5.01 0.50 -3.68
C ILE A 144 3.48 0.59 -3.67
N ASN A 145 2.86 -0.05 -4.63
CA ASN A 145 1.41 -0.10 -4.71
C ASN A 145 0.86 -1.27 -3.88
N VAL A 146 -0.26 -1.09 -3.22
CA VAL A 146 -0.95 -2.20 -2.55
C VAL A 146 -1.94 -2.82 -3.53
N ALA A 147 -1.53 -3.91 -4.13
CA ALA A 147 -2.34 -4.81 -4.95
C ALA A 147 -3.21 -5.74 -4.09
N SER A 148 -3.46 -6.94 -4.52
CA SER A 148 -4.20 -7.99 -3.80
C SER A 148 -3.92 -9.34 -4.46
N MET A 149 -4.24 -10.44 -3.78
CA MET A 149 -4.37 -11.75 -4.45
C MET A 149 -5.35 -11.67 -5.63
N THR A 150 -6.38 -10.84 -5.56
CA THR A 150 -7.34 -10.63 -6.67
C THR A 150 -6.72 -9.95 -7.89
N SER A 151 -5.46 -9.56 -7.84
CA SER A 151 -4.67 -9.20 -9.03
C SER A 151 -4.29 -10.39 -9.90
N PHE A 152 -4.40 -11.61 -9.36
CA PHE A 152 -4.01 -12.87 -10.03
C PHE A 152 -5.22 -13.77 -10.34
N PHE A 153 -6.33 -13.63 -9.62
CA PHE A 153 -7.56 -14.38 -9.84
C PHE A 153 -8.80 -13.55 -9.54
N GLY A 154 -9.95 -13.98 -10.06
CA GLY A 154 -11.26 -13.39 -9.73
C GLY A 154 -11.78 -13.87 -8.38
N SER A 155 -12.68 -13.11 -7.77
CA SER A 155 -13.36 -13.48 -6.54
C SER A 155 -14.82 -13.03 -6.60
N GLU A 156 -15.70 -13.84 -6.04
CA GLU A 156 -17.15 -13.60 -6.02
C GLU A 156 -17.52 -12.33 -5.27
N GLN A 157 -18.57 -11.64 -5.74
CA GLN A 157 -19.19 -10.49 -5.11
C GLN A 157 -18.32 -9.23 -4.98
N ILE A 158 -17.13 -9.20 -5.59
CA ILE A 158 -16.24 -8.04 -5.52
C ILE A 158 -15.67 -7.66 -6.91
N PRO A 159 -16.51 -7.59 -7.96
CA PRO A 159 -16.02 -7.39 -9.33
C PRO A 159 -15.21 -6.09 -9.48
N ALA A 160 -15.68 -4.97 -8.93
CA ALA A 160 -14.98 -3.69 -9.00
C ALA A 160 -13.63 -3.70 -8.27
N TYR A 161 -13.57 -4.35 -7.10
CA TYR A 161 -12.33 -4.50 -6.34
C TYR A 161 -11.31 -5.35 -7.13
N ALA A 162 -11.73 -6.52 -7.62
CA ALA A 162 -10.85 -7.39 -8.41
C ALA A 162 -10.34 -6.68 -9.67
N ALA A 163 -11.22 -6.00 -10.41
CA ALA A 163 -10.85 -5.18 -11.58
C ALA A 163 -9.83 -4.10 -11.21
N SER A 164 -10.07 -3.34 -10.12
CA SER A 164 -9.16 -2.29 -9.66
C SER A 164 -7.78 -2.84 -9.28
N LYS A 165 -7.71 -3.98 -8.58
CA LYS A 165 -6.44 -4.57 -8.14
C LYS A 165 -5.68 -5.26 -9.29
N GLY A 166 -6.38 -5.82 -10.27
CA GLY A 166 -5.79 -6.25 -11.53
C GLY A 166 -5.17 -5.09 -12.31
N ALA A 167 -5.90 -3.96 -12.40
CA ALA A 167 -5.40 -2.75 -13.05
C ALA A 167 -4.17 -2.16 -12.33
N VAL A 168 -4.15 -2.13 -10.99
CA VAL A 168 -2.99 -1.67 -10.20
C VAL A 168 -1.76 -2.54 -10.49
N ALA A 169 -1.91 -3.87 -10.62
CA ALA A 169 -0.81 -4.75 -10.98
C ALA A 169 -0.22 -4.42 -12.36
N GLN A 170 -1.07 -4.15 -13.37
CA GLN A 170 -0.60 -3.77 -14.70
C GLN A 170 -0.04 -2.34 -14.73
N LEU A 171 -0.64 -1.40 -14.00
CA LEU A 171 -0.11 -0.06 -13.83
C LEU A 171 1.31 -0.09 -13.22
N THR A 172 1.54 -0.93 -12.22
CA THR A 172 2.85 -1.13 -11.59
C THR A 172 3.91 -1.50 -12.63
N LYS A 173 3.61 -2.45 -13.51
CA LYS A 173 4.53 -2.88 -14.58
C LYS A 173 4.76 -1.78 -15.63
N ALA A 174 3.69 -1.07 -16.02
CA ALA A 174 3.79 0.02 -16.99
C ALA A 174 4.71 1.14 -16.49
N LEU A 175 4.48 1.63 -15.26
CA LEU A 175 5.29 2.68 -14.67
C LEU A 175 6.74 2.21 -14.40
N SER A 176 6.94 0.95 -14.03
CA SER A 176 8.27 0.35 -13.91
C SER A 176 9.04 0.41 -15.22
N ASN A 177 8.42 -0.03 -16.33
CA ASN A 177 9.05 -0.02 -17.64
C ASN A 177 9.47 1.39 -18.09
N GLU A 178 8.69 2.41 -17.73
CA GLU A 178 8.93 3.79 -18.13
C GLU A 178 9.98 4.48 -17.25
N TRP A 179 10.05 4.15 -15.95
CA TRP A 179 10.82 4.95 -14.99
C TRP A 179 12.05 4.27 -14.43
N ALA A 180 12.20 2.94 -14.56
CA ALA A 180 13.32 2.18 -13.97
C ALA A 180 14.68 2.69 -14.47
N GLY A 181 14.83 2.93 -15.77
CA GLY A 181 16.05 3.48 -16.37
C GLY A 181 16.38 4.91 -15.92
N ARG A 182 15.47 5.56 -15.21
CA ARG A 182 15.60 6.92 -14.67
C ARG A 182 15.67 6.94 -13.14
N GLY A 183 15.94 5.79 -12.52
CA GLY A 183 16.21 5.64 -11.09
C GLY A 183 14.97 5.45 -10.20
N VAL A 184 13.76 5.26 -10.77
CA VAL A 184 12.54 5.06 -9.98
C VAL A 184 12.03 3.62 -10.16
N ASN A 185 12.06 2.83 -9.07
CA ASN A 185 11.52 1.49 -9.06
C ASN A 185 10.04 1.52 -8.63
N VAL A 186 9.21 0.79 -9.37
CA VAL A 186 7.78 0.68 -9.08
C VAL A 186 7.42 -0.79 -8.89
N ASN A 187 6.96 -1.15 -7.70
CA ASN A 187 6.57 -2.50 -7.33
C ASN A 187 5.20 -2.52 -6.66
N ALA A 188 4.65 -3.70 -6.43
CA ALA A 188 3.45 -3.86 -5.63
C ALA A 188 3.60 -4.97 -4.60
N ILE A 189 2.92 -4.83 -3.47
CA ILE A 189 2.67 -5.91 -2.51
C ILE A 189 1.23 -6.39 -2.76
N ALA A 190 1.04 -7.70 -2.82
CA ALA A 190 -0.26 -8.34 -2.94
C ALA A 190 -0.59 -9.12 -1.66
N PRO A 191 -1.25 -8.48 -0.67
CA PRO A 191 -1.62 -9.15 0.57
C PRO A 191 -2.62 -10.28 0.32
N GLY A 192 -2.48 -11.36 1.12
CA GLY A 192 -3.42 -12.44 1.22
C GLY A 192 -4.63 -12.11 2.11
N TYR A 193 -5.19 -13.16 2.73
CA TYR A 193 -6.19 -12.99 3.78
C TYR A 193 -5.50 -12.51 5.06
N MET A 194 -5.81 -11.27 5.44
CA MET A 194 -5.18 -10.59 6.58
C MET A 194 -6.21 -10.31 7.67
N VAL A 195 -5.78 -10.40 8.91
CA VAL A 195 -6.58 -9.97 10.07
C VAL A 195 -6.56 -8.44 10.12
N THR A 196 -7.73 -7.82 9.98
CA THR A 196 -7.92 -6.38 10.08
C THR A 196 -9.22 -6.12 10.84
N GLN A 197 -9.47 -4.89 11.25
CA GLN A 197 -10.77 -4.54 11.85
C GLN A 197 -11.95 -4.93 10.96
N LEU A 198 -11.80 -4.86 9.63
CA LEU A 198 -12.82 -5.25 8.65
C LEU A 198 -13.03 -6.77 8.57
N THR A 199 -12.04 -7.56 8.96
CA THR A 199 -12.05 -9.02 8.85
C THR A 199 -12.10 -9.74 10.20
N ALA A 200 -11.79 -9.06 11.30
CA ALA A 200 -11.79 -9.63 12.66
C ALA A 200 -13.15 -10.26 13.03
N ASP A 201 -14.26 -9.61 12.61
CA ASP A 201 -15.61 -10.11 12.83
C ASP A 201 -15.96 -11.39 12.04
N ARG A 202 -15.16 -11.77 11.02
CA ARG A 202 -15.50 -12.92 10.16
C ARG A 202 -15.38 -14.25 10.87
N GLN A 203 -14.38 -14.38 11.75
CA GLN A 203 -14.23 -15.59 12.55
C GLN A 203 -15.46 -15.83 13.43
N GLY A 204 -16.03 -14.76 14.00
CA GLY A 204 -17.26 -14.85 14.80
C GLY A 204 -18.55 -14.96 13.99
N LYS A 205 -18.66 -14.25 12.86
CA LYS A 205 -19.89 -14.19 12.05
C LYS A 205 -20.08 -15.37 11.09
N ASN A 206 -18.98 -15.96 10.58
CA ASN A 206 -19.03 -17.14 9.69
C ASN A 206 -17.82 -18.05 9.92
N PRO A 207 -17.81 -18.85 11.02
CA PRO A 207 -16.69 -19.73 11.36
C PRO A 207 -16.39 -20.78 10.29
N ALA A 208 -17.41 -21.28 9.59
CA ALA A 208 -17.26 -22.29 8.54
C ALA A 208 -16.47 -21.71 7.36
N GLN A 209 -16.83 -20.53 6.87
CA GLN A 209 -16.11 -19.85 5.78
C GLN A 209 -14.69 -19.47 6.21
N TYR A 210 -14.51 -19.04 7.47
CA TYR A 210 -13.18 -18.73 8.01
C TYR A 210 -12.28 -19.98 8.01
N ALA A 211 -12.81 -21.13 8.45
CA ALA A 211 -12.09 -22.41 8.46
C ALA A 211 -11.76 -22.89 7.05
N GLU A 212 -12.71 -22.78 6.11
CA GLU A 212 -12.50 -23.12 4.70
C GLU A 212 -11.35 -22.30 4.08
N ILE A 213 -11.41 -20.97 4.24
CA ILE A 213 -10.35 -20.08 3.74
C ILE A 213 -9.01 -20.43 4.39
N THR A 214 -8.98 -20.61 5.71
CA THR A 214 -7.77 -20.96 6.47
C THR A 214 -7.19 -22.28 5.99
N GLY A 215 -8.03 -23.27 5.69
CA GLY A 215 -7.59 -24.57 5.13
C GLY A 215 -6.96 -24.48 3.74
N ARG A 216 -7.28 -23.42 2.99
CA ARG A 216 -6.66 -23.14 1.68
C ARG A 216 -5.32 -22.41 1.78
N ILE A 217 -5.00 -21.78 2.90
CA ILE A 217 -3.72 -21.11 3.13
C ILE A 217 -2.69 -22.16 3.58
N PRO A 218 -1.57 -22.41 2.87
CA PRO A 218 -0.55 -23.37 3.29
C PRO A 218 0.03 -23.12 4.69
N MET A 219 0.15 -21.87 5.12
CA MET A 219 0.56 -21.54 6.49
C MET A 219 -0.52 -21.76 7.55
N HIS A 220 -1.73 -22.20 7.17
CA HIS A 220 -2.87 -22.48 8.05
C HIS A 220 -3.24 -21.35 9.03
N ARG A 221 -2.93 -20.12 8.66
CA ARG A 221 -3.33 -18.91 9.39
C ARG A 221 -3.58 -17.74 8.43
N TRP A 222 -4.39 -16.81 8.86
CA TRP A 222 -4.46 -15.50 8.25
C TRP A 222 -3.21 -14.70 8.61
N GLY A 223 -2.76 -13.83 7.71
CA GLY A 223 -1.67 -12.91 7.99
C GLY A 223 -2.07 -11.84 9.00
N GLN A 224 -1.10 -11.39 9.79
CA GLN A 224 -1.23 -10.19 10.61
C GLN A 224 -0.72 -8.97 9.82
N PRO A 225 -1.17 -7.74 10.14
CA PRO A 225 -0.67 -6.53 9.48
C PRO A 225 0.87 -6.44 9.49
N GLU A 226 1.50 -6.90 10.55
CA GLU A 226 2.96 -6.91 10.76
C GLU A 226 3.69 -7.85 9.77
N ASP A 227 3.03 -8.88 9.24
CA ASP A 227 3.59 -9.75 8.20
C ASP A 227 3.97 -8.98 6.91
N LEU A 228 3.44 -7.75 6.73
CA LEU A 228 3.77 -6.89 5.58
C LEU A 228 5.00 -6.00 5.82
N GLN A 229 5.45 -5.83 7.06
CA GLN A 229 6.54 -4.89 7.40
C GLN A 229 7.84 -5.25 6.69
N GLY A 230 8.25 -6.52 6.74
CA GLY A 230 9.46 -6.97 6.06
C GLY A 230 9.42 -6.76 4.54
N ALA A 231 8.27 -7.03 3.93
CA ALA A 231 8.09 -6.88 2.48
C ALA A 231 8.16 -5.40 2.04
N VAL A 232 7.52 -4.49 2.77
CA VAL A 232 7.56 -3.05 2.42
C VAL A 232 8.96 -2.47 2.64
N VAL A 233 9.65 -2.84 3.72
CA VAL A 233 11.03 -2.41 3.98
C VAL A 233 11.98 -2.92 2.89
N PHE A 234 11.87 -4.21 2.50
CA PHE A 234 12.64 -4.76 1.39
C PHE A 234 12.46 -3.94 0.11
N LEU A 235 11.21 -3.77 -0.35
CA LEU A 235 10.94 -3.04 -1.59
C LEU A 235 11.32 -1.56 -1.55
N ALA A 236 11.30 -0.94 -0.36
CA ALA A 236 11.69 0.46 -0.15
C ALA A 236 13.20 0.68 -0.08
N SER A 237 13.97 -0.36 0.23
CA SER A 237 15.38 -0.28 0.60
C SER A 237 16.35 -0.53 -0.58
N PRO A 238 17.66 -0.28 -0.38
CA PRO A 238 18.71 -0.68 -1.32
C PRO A 238 18.74 -2.18 -1.64
N ALA A 239 18.24 -3.06 -0.74
CA ALA A 239 18.18 -4.51 -0.97
C ALA A 239 17.32 -4.88 -2.20
N ALA A 240 16.38 -4.02 -2.59
CA ALA A 240 15.54 -4.19 -3.78
C ALA A 240 16.02 -3.33 -4.98
N ALA A 241 17.28 -2.92 -5.04
CA ALA A 241 17.76 -2.01 -6.08
C ALA A 241 17.52 -2.53 -7.50
N TYR A 242 17.57 -3.85 -7.72
CA TYR A 242 17.33 -4.48 -9.02
C TYR A 242 15.93 -5.13 -9.14
N VAL A 243 15.02 -4.79 -8.22
CA VAL A 243 13.63 -5.28 -8.22
C VAL A 243 12.70 -4.16 -8.66
N THR A 244 12.06 -4.32 -9.82
CA THR A 244 11.07 -3.37 -10.34
C THR A 244 10.05 -4.09 -11.22
N GLY A 245 8.80 -3.63 -11.24
CA GLY A 245 7.67 -4.28 -11.93
C GLY A 245 7.14 -5.53 -11.23
N ALA A 246 7.67 -5.87 -10.06
CA ALA A 246 7.26 -7.06 -9.32
C ALA A 246 5.91 -6.84 -8.61
N ILE A 247 5.10 -7.90 -8.58
CA ILE A 247 3.90 -8.00 -7.75
C ILE A 247 4.21 -9.08 -6.72
N LEU A 248 4.59 -8.68 -5.52
CA LEU A 248 5.07 -9.57 -4.46
C LEU A 248 3.89 -10.08 -3.60
N PRO A 249 3.50 -11.36 -3.69
CA PRO A 249 2.52 -11.94 -2.79
C PRO A 249 3.06 -12.03 -1.36
N VAL A 250 2.21 -11.64 -0.38
CA VAL A 250 2.42 -11.87 1.05
C VAL A 250 1.13 -12.50 1.57
N ASP A 251 0.97 -13.80 1.34
CA ASP A 251 -0.33 -14.49 1.38
C ASP A 251 -0.31 -15.85 2.08
N GLY A 252 0.78 -16.19 2.75
CA GLY A 252 0.95 -17.49 3.42
C GLY A 252 1.00 -18.68 2.46
N GLY A 253 1.31 -18.44 1.18
CA GLY A 253 1.41 -19.46 0.12
C GLY A 253 0.09 -19.70 -0.63
N TYR A 254 -0.94 -18.89 -0.43
CA TYR A 254 -2.26 -19.09 -1.04
C TYR A 254 -2.22 -19.15 -2.57
N LEU A 255 -1.43 -18.33 -3.23
CA LEU A 255 -1.28 -18.29 -4.69
C LEU A 255 -0.38 -19.41 -5.24
N GLY A 256 0.38 -20.08 -4.39
CA GLY A 256 1.28 -21.18 -4.79
C GLY A 256 0.60 -22.56 -4.82
N LYS A 257 -0.70 -22.63 -4.52
CA LYS A 257 -1.43 -23.91 -4.38
C LYS A 257 -2.42 -24.11 -5.51
#